data_3c2a9892aea59934b695a62203641791
#
_entry.id   3c2a9892aea59934b695a62203641791
#
_cell.length_a   1.000
_cell.length_b   1.000
_cell.length_c   1.000
_cell.angle_alpha   90.00
_cell.angle_beta   90.00
_cell.angle_gamma   90.00
#
_symmetry.space_group_name_H-M   'P 1'
#
loop_
_entity.id
_entity.type
_entity.pdbx_description
1 polymer ?
#
loop_
_entity_poly.entity_id
_entity_poly.type
_entity_poly.pdbx_seq_one_letter_code
_entity_poly.pdbx_strand_id
1 'polypeptide(L)' 'MRELLRTNDIVRLSWLEALLADAGVATLVLDLHTSIVEGSLGILPRRLMVSDEDYARARQVLLDAGEGAEMP' A
#
# COMPACT_ATOMS: atom_id res chain seq x y z
N MET A 1 6.02 8.42 8.47
CA MET A 1 5.40 7.43 7.58
C MET A 1 5.60 7.81 6.15
N ARG A 2 5.87 6.87 5.33
CA ARG A 2 6.09 7.11 3.91
C ARG A 2 5.17 6.24 3.09
N GLU A 3 4.73 6.75 1.97
CA GLU A 3 3.87 5.99 1.06
C GLU A 3 4.72 5.00 0.30
N LEU A 4 4.36 3.73 0.35
CA LEU A 4 5.10 2.71 -0.34
C LEU A 4 4.51 2.51 -1.72
N LEU A 5 3.20 2.45 -1.83
CA LEU A 5 2.55 2.35 -3.11
C LEU A 5 1.10 2.79 -2.99
N ARG A 6 0.41 2.91 -4.11
CA ARG A 6 -0.96 3.36 -4.14
C ARG A 6 -1.69 2.49 -5.13
N THR A 7 -2.84 1.98 -4.76
CA THR A 7 -3.63 1.13 -5.63
C THR A 7 -5.09 1.17 -5.24
N ASN A 8 -5.97 0.95 -6.20
CA ASN A 8 -7.38 0.84 -5.89
C ASN A 8 -7.82 -0.63 -5.93
N ASP A 9 -6.92 -1.56 -6.08
CA ASP A 9 -7.24 -2.97 -6.10
C ASP A 9 -7.18 -3.50 -4.67
N ILE A 10 -8.32 -3.68 -4.03
CA ILE A 10 -8.38 -4.08 -2.66
C ILE A 10 -7.81 -5.47 -2.44
N VAL A 11 -8.00 -6.36 -3.37
CA VAL A 11 -7.51 -7.72 -3.20
C VAL A 11 -5.99 -7.72 -3.22
N ARG A 12 -5.40 -6.96 -4.15
CA ARG A 12 -3.97 -6.88 -4.22
C ARG A 12 -3.41 -6.22 -2.97
N LEU A 13 -4.08 -5.18 -2.49
CA LEU A 13 -3.61 -4.48 -1.32
C LEU A 13 -3.59 -5.40 -0.11
N SER A 14 -4.61 -6.23 0.07
CA SER A 14 -4.64 -7.16 1.18
C SER A 14 -3.50 -8.16 1.09
N TRP A 15 -3.18 -8.61 -0.11
CA TRP A 15 -2.09 -9.55 -0.29
C TRP A 15 -0.75 -8.89 0.04
N LEU A 16 -0.59 -7.63 -0.38
CA LEU A 16 0.65 -6.92 -0.10
C LEU A 16 0.82 -6.66 1.39
N GLU A 17 -0.28 -6.36 2.08
CA GLU A 17 -0.21 -6.17 3.51
C GLU A 17 0.22 -7.46 4.20
N ALA A 18 -0.32 -8.59 3.77
CA ALA A 18 0.03 -9.86 4.36
C ALA A 18 1.49 -10.20 4.09
N LEU A 19 1.97 -9.89 2.90
CA LEU A 19 3.33 -10.16 2.53
C LEU A 19 4.29 -9.35 3.41
N LEU A 20 3.98 -8.08 3.62
CA LEU A 20 4.83 -7.24 4.44
C LEU A 20 4.76 -7.62 5.92
N ALA A 21 3.59 -8.01 6.38
CA ALA A 21 3.45 -8.45 7.77
C ALA A 21 4.28 -9.69 8.01
N ASP A 22 4.32 -10.58 7.02
CA ASP A 22 5.10 -11.79 7.15
C ASP A 22 6.59 -11.46 7.21
N ALA A 23 7.01 -10.36 6.66
CA ALA A 23 8.39 -9.94 6.71
C ALA A 23 8.67 -9.06 7.94
N GLY A 24 7.71 -8.89 8.80
CA GLY A 24 7.91 -8.09 10.01
C GLY A 24 7.73 -6.61 9.81
N VAL A 25 7.08 -6.19 8.75
CA VAL A 25 6.88 -4.77 8.47
C VAL A 25 5.46 -4.37 8.77
N ALA A 26 5.26 -3.40 9.63
CA ALA A 26 3.92 -2.91 9.95
C ALA A 26 3.48 -1.93 8.89
N THR A 27 2.22 -2.01 8.49
CA THR A 27 1.69 -1.15 7.44
C THR A 27 0.45 -0.41 7.91
N LEU A 28 0.14 0.68 7.23
CA LEU A 28 -1.09 1.42 7.49
C LEU A 28 -1.67 1.79 6.13
N VAL A 29 -2.96 1.59 5.96
CA VAL A 29 -3.62 1.94 4.70
C VAL A 29 -4.41 3.21 4.90
N LEU A 30 -4.19 4.19 4.07
CA LEU A 30 -4.93 5.44 4.12
C LEU A 30 -5.84 5.55 2.91
N ASP A 31 -7.10 5.84 3.16
CA ASP A 31 -8.08 5.98 2.11
C ASP A 31 -8.41 7.44 1.91
N LEU A 32 -8.83 7.77 0.76
CA LEU A 32 -9.26 9.11 0.52
C LEU A 32 -10.74 9.17 0.65
N HIS A 33 -11.24 8.73 1.71
CA HIS A 33 -12.64 8.53 1.79
C HIS A 33 -13.45 9.72 1.82
N THR A 34 -12.94 10.71 2.11
CA THR A 34 -13.72 11.81 2.30
C THR A 34 -14.58 12.20 1.26
N SER A 35 -14.29 12.03 0.27
CA SER A 35 -15.06 12.60 -0.61
C SER A 35 -15.98 12.02 -1.26
N ILE A 36 -16.05 11.10 -1.00
CA ILE A 36 -16.95 10.43 -1.48
C ILE A 36 -18.07 10.89 -1.98
N VAL A 37 -18.47 11.64 -1.61
CA VAL A 37 -19.62 12.13 -1.99
C VAL A 37 -19.86 12.16 -3.34
N GLU A 38 -19.10 12.39 -4.07
CA GLU A 38 -19.36 12.49 -5.36
C GLU A 38 -19.63 11.34 -6.09
N GLY A 39 -19.85 10.42 -5.75
CA GLY A 39 -20.22 9.38 -6.55
C GLY A 39 -19.17 8.69 -7.28
N SER A 40 -18.07 9.06 -7.22
CA SER A 40 -17.10 8.38 -7.98
C SER A 40 -16.53 7.36 -7.19
N LEU A 41 -17.25 6.79 -6.48
CA LEU A 41 -16.80 5.85 -5.67
C LEU A 41 -16.12 4.74 -6.15
N GLY A 42 -15.48 4.08 -5.45
CA GLY A 42 -14.84 2.86 -5.77
C GLY A 42 -13.60 3.02 -6.55
N ILE A 43 -13.36 4.19 -6.98
CA ILE A 43 -12.22 4.35 -7.75
C ILE A 43 -11.13 5.04 -7.05
N LEU A 44 -11.30 5.51 -5.88
CA LEU A 44 -10.28 6.24 -5.18
C LEU A 44 -9.19 5.28 -4.71
N PRO A 45 -7.95 5.58 -4.99
CA PRO A 45 -6.87 4.69 -4.60
C PRO A 45 -6.60 4.74 -3.11
N ARG A 46 -6.12 3.67 -2.58
CA ARG A 46 -5.69 3.61 -1.20
C ARG A 46 -4.19 3.62 -1.18
N ARG A 47 -3.62 4.23 -0.16
CA ARG A 47 -2.17 4.34 -0.06
C ARG A 47 -1.66 3.41 1.01
N LEU A 48 -0.66 2.64 0.70
CA LEU A 48 -0.05 1.74 1.65
C LEU A 48 1.15 2.44 2.24
N MET A 49 1.14 2.66 3.52
CA MET A 49 2.16 3.44 4.20
C MET A 49 2.99 2.56 5.12
N VAL A 50 4.26 2.88 5.26
CA VAL A 50 5.13 2.19 6.21
C VAL A 50 5.94 3.24 6.93
N SER A 51 6.60 2.88 8.02
CA SER A 51 7.42 3.81 8.74
C SER A 51 8.65 4.12 7.91
N ASP A 52 9.28 5.26 8.15
CA ASP A 52 10.47 5.62 7.44
C ASP A 52 11.56 4.60 7.68
N GLU A 53 11.62 4.02 8.86
CA GLU A 53 12.64 3.06 9.18
C GLU A 53 12.47 1.77 8.39
N ASP A 54 11.25 1.39 8.08
CA ASP A 54 11.00 0.16 7.39
C ASP A 54 10.88 0.32 5.88
N TYR A 55 10.97 1.55 5.40
CA TYR A 55 10.71 1.82 3.99
C TYR A 55 11.60 0.99 3.07
N ALA A 56 12.90 0.98 3.34
CA ALA A 56 13.83 0.27 2.47
C ALA A 56 13.56 -1.22 2.49
N ARG A 57 13.26 -1.76 3.66
CA ARG A 57 12.99 -3.18 3.76
C ARG A 57 11.69 -3.52 3.05
N ALA A 58 10.66 -2.70 3.25
CA ALA A 58 9.36 -2.95 2.63
C ALA A 58 9.49 -2.91 1.12
N ARG A 59 10.25 -1.94 0.61
CA ARG A 59 10.44 -1.85 -0.82
C ARG A 59 11.15 -3.08 -1.36
N GLN A 60 12.15 -3.57 -0.63
CA GLN A 60 12.88 -4.74 -1.07
C GLN A 60 11.98 -5.99 -1.08
N VAL A 61 11.10 -6.12 -0.09
CA VAL A 61 10.20 -7.25 -0.03
C VAL A 61 9.30 -7.25 -1.26
N LEU A 62 8.80 -6.07 -1.65
CA LEU A 62 7.92 -5.99 -2.80
C LEU A 62 8.68 -6.24 -4.10
N LEU A 63 9.89 -5.77 -4.20
CA LEU A 63 10.68 -6.01 -5.39
C LEU A 63 10.99 -7.50 -5.54
N ASP A 64 11.30 -8.17 -4.44
CA ASP A 64 11.58 -9.59 -4.49
C ASP A 64 10.35 -10.39 -4.88
N ALA A 65 9.17 -9.89 -4.59
CA ALA A 65 7.94 -10.56 -4.95
C ALA A 65 7.46 -10.17 -6.33
N GLY A 66 8.18 -9.32 -7.02
CA GLY A 66 7.78 -8.91 -8.37
C GLY A 66 6.73 -7.82 -8.38
N GLU A 67 6.55 -7.11 -7.27
CA GLU A 67 5.51 -6.11 -7.17
C GLU A 67 6.01 -4.68 -7.28
N GLY A 68 7.22 -4.48 -7.68
CA GLY A 68 7.81 -3.15 -7.66
C GLY A 68 7.28 -2.18 -8.69
N ALA A 69 6.57 -2.64 -9.67
CA ALA A 69 6.16 -1.78 -10.77
C ALA A 69 5.25 -0.64 -10.35
N GLU A 70 4.56 -0.76 -9.26
CA GLU A 70 3.66 0.29 -8.85
C GLU A 70 4.20 1.18 -7.77
N MET A 71 5.44 1.03 -7.40
CA MET A 71 6.00 1.90 -6.39
C MET A 71 6.45 3.20 -7.00
N PRO A 72 6.30 4.28 -6.29
CA PRO A 72 6.73 5.58 -6.79
C PRO A 72 8.23 5.62 -7.01
#